data_f1ddb5e877759eba2c85d8233bd1f73c
#
_entry.id   f1ddb5e877759eba2c85d8233bd1f73c
#
_cell.length_a   1.000
_cell.length_b   1.000
_cell.length_c   1.000
_cell.angle_alpha   90.00
_cell.angle_beta   90.00
_cell.angle_gamma   90.00
#
_symmetry.space_group_name_H-M   'P 1'
#
loop_
_entity.id
_entity.type
_entity.pdbx_description
1 polymer ?
#
loop_
_entity_poly.entity_id
_entity_poly.type
_entity_poly.pdbx_seq_one_letter_code
_entity_poly.pdbx_strand_id
1 'polypeptide(L)' 'MNAAPYDILKKDVLGNPIWVEAVEDLHKATLRIEELALYSPGEYIVFNQKTSQIVTALGASTAV' A
#
# COMPACT_ATOMS: atom_id res chain seq x y z
N MET A 1 -7.00 -11.67 17.88
CA MET A 1 -6.47 -11.18 17.52
C MET A 1 -6.57 -10.54 16.37
N ASN A 2 -6.40 -9.65 16.16
CA ASN A 2 -6.67 -9.07 15.18
C ASN A 2 -5.76 -8.92 14.25
N ALA A 3 -5.99 -9.18 13.30
CA ALA A 3 -5.16 -9.10 12.32
C ALA A 3 -5.21 -7.88 11.64
N ALA A 4 -4.20 -7.53 10.96
CA ALA A 4 -4.18 -6.39 10.09
C ALA A 4 -4.33 -6.94 8.69
N PRO A 5 -5.54 -6.98 8.17
CA PRO A 5 -5.80 -7.68 6.92
C PRO A 5 -5.36 -6.98 5.64
N TYR A 6 -4.91 -5.76 5.74
CA TYR A 6 -4.49 -5.05 4.54
C TYR A 6 -2.97 -4.88 4.54
N ASP A 7 -2.31 -5.35 3.50
CA ASP A 7 -0.88 -5.17 3.36
C ASP A 7 -0.61 -3.97 2.47
N ILE A 8 0.37 -3.18 2.86
CA ILE A 8 0.85 -2.10 2.01
C ILE A 8 2.15 -2.58 1.39
N LEU A 9 2.23 -2.50 0.07
CA LEU A 9 3.42 -2.88 -0.65
C LEU A 9 3.85 -1.72 -1.50
N LYS A 10 5.14 -1.64 -1.81
CA LYS A 10 5.67 -0.61 -2.68
C LYS A 10 6.44 -1.29 -3.79
N LYS A 11 6.25 -0.86 -5.03
CA LYS A 11 6.99 -1.43 -6.12
C LYS A 11 8.41 -0.89 -6.14
N ASP A 12 9.38 -1.77 -6.38
CA ASP A 12 10.77 -1.34 -6.49
C ASP A 12 11.04 -0.87 -7.91
N VAL A 13 12.29 -0.58 -8.21
CA VAL A 13 12.63 -0.05 -9.53
C VAL A 13 12.37 -1.04 -10.65
N LEU A 14 12.28 -2.32 -10.35
CA LEU A 14 12.00 -3.33 -11.35
C LEU A 14 10.52 -3.65 -11.42
N GLY A 15 9.71 -2.99 -10.61
CA GLY A 15 8.28 -3.23 -10.62
C GLY A 15 7.84 -4.36 -9.70
N ASN A 16 8.73 -4.88 -8.88
CA ASN A 16 8.38 -5.96 -7.96
C ASN A 16 7.78 -5.39 -6.68
N PRO A 17 6.70 -5.98 -6.19
CA PRO A 17 6.10 -5.48 -4.96
C PRO A 17 6.90 -5.90 -3.73
N ILE A 18 7.21 -4.94 -2.87
CA ILE A 18 7.94 -5.19 -1.65
C ILE A 18 7.03 -4.84 -0.50
N TRP A 19 6.86 -5.75 0.43
CA TRP A 19 5.98 -5.53 1.58
C TRP A 19 6.55 -4.42 2.47
N VAL A 20 5.68 -3.52 2.91
CA VAL A 20 6.06 -2.42 3.77
C VAL A 20 5.50 -2.63 5.17
N GLU A 21 4.20 -2.74 5.28
CA GLU A 21 3.58 -2.95 6.57
C GLU A 21 2.14 -3.37 6.38
N ALA A 22 1.50 -3.79 7.45
CA ALA A 22 0.09 -4.17 7.42
C ALA A 22 -0.71 -3.24 8.30
N VAL A 23 -1.95 -2.98 7.91
CA VAL A 23 -2.82 -2.09 8.65
C VAL A 23 -4.20 -2.71 8.82
N GLU A 24 -4.97 -2.15 9.73
CA GLU A 24 -6.24 -2.73 10.11
C GLU A 24 -7.38 -2.47 9.15
N ASP A 25 -7.37 -1.35 8.48
CA ASP A 25 -8.47 -1.04 7.58
C ASP A 25 -7.98 -0.21 6.40
N LEU A 26 -8.83 -0.07 5.40
CA LEU A 26 -8.45 0.59 4.17
C LEU A 26 -8.21 2.09 4.36
N HIS A 27 -8.94 2.70 5.25
CA HIS A 27 -8.76 4.12 5.52
C HIS A 27 -7.36 4.38 6.09
N LYS A 28 -6.94 3.53 7.03
CA LYS A 28 -5.60 3.67 7.60
C LYS A 28 -4.54 3.38 6.55
N ALA A 29 -4.81 2.45 5.63
CA ALA A 29 -3.86 2.17 4.57
C ALA A 29 -3.65 3.39 3.69
N THR A 30 -4.72 4.07 3.35
CA THR A 30 -4.64 5.26 2.51
C THR A 30 -3.85 6.37 3.20
N LEU A 31 -4.15 6.63 4.47
CA LEU A 31 -3.45 7.66 5.21
C LEU A 31 -1.96 7.33 5.34
N ARG A 32 -1.67 6.06 5.59
CA ARG A 32 -0.29 5.65 5.77
C ARG A 32 0.51 5.79 4.48
N ILE A 33 -0.11 5.45 3.36
CA ILE A 33 0.56 5.60 2.07
C ILE A 33 0.85 7.07 1.78
N GLU A 34 -0.06 7.96 2.14
CA GLU A 34 0.19 9.39 1.94
C GLU A 34 1.41 9.83 2.74
N GLU A 35 1.57 9.33 3.96
CA GLU A 35 2.74 9.65 4.76
C GLU A 35 4.00 9.05 4.17
N LEU A 36 3.93 7.79 3.77
CA LEU A 36 5.10 7.11 3.24
C LEU A 36 5.57 7.77 1.94
N ALA A 37 4.65 8.21 1.12
CA ALA A 37 5.01 8.83 -0.15
C ALA A 37 5.74 10.16 0.01
N LEU A 38 5.58 10.81 1.16
CA LEU A 38 6.33 12.04 1.40
C LEU A 38 7.82 11.76 1.59
N TYR A 39 8.15 10.61 2.14
CA TYR A 39 9.55 10.27 2.39
C TYR A 39 10.11 9.33 1.35
N SER A 40 9.26 8.53 0.75
CA SER A 40 9.72 7.51 -0.18
C SER A 40 8.72 7.45 -1.33
N PRO A 41 8.79 8.35 -2.27
CA PRO A 41 7.87 8.40 -3.39
C PRO A 41 7.93 7.11 -4.22
N GLY A 42 6.83 6.73 -4.79
CA GLY A 42 6.78 5.54 -5.59
C GLY A 42 5.35 5.06 -5.73
N GLU A 43 5.20 3.86 -6.27
CA GLU A 43 3.89 3.29 -6.49
C GLU A 43 3.58 2.32 -5.36
N TYR A 44 2.48 2.56 -4.66
CA TYR A 44 2.07 1.73 -3.55
C TYR A 44 0.83 0.94 -3.90
N ILE A 45 0.71 -0.26 -3.32
CA ILE A 45 -0.40 -1.17 -3.58
C ILE A 45 -0.97 -1.59 -2.23
N VAL A 46 -2.28 -1.69 -2.13
CA VAL A 46 -2.93 -2.23 -0.95
C VAL A 46 -3.52 -3.58 -1.32
N PHE A 47 -3.13 -4.61 -0.57
CA PHE A 47 -3.57 -5.97 -0.83
C PHE A 47 -4.44 -6.44 0.33
N ASN A 48 -5.63 -6.97 0.00
CA ASN A 48 -6.54 -7.47 1.01
C ASN A 48 -6.26 -8.97 1.20
N GLN A 49 -5.75 -9.32 2.36
CA GLN A 49 -5.39 -10.70 2.64
C GLN A 49 -6.59 -11.62 2.68
N LYS A 50 -7.74 -11.12 3.07
CA LYS A 50 -8.92 -11.97 3.17
C LYS A 50 -9.44 -12.37 1.81
N THR A 51 -9.40 -11.48 0.84
CA THR A 51 -9.90 -11.77 -0.48
C THR A 51 -8.79 -12.11 -1.46
N SER A 52 -7.53 -11.92 -1.05
CA SER A 52 -6.36 -12.13 -1.88
C SER A 52 -6.40 -11.26 -3.14
N GLN A 53 -6.90 -10.06 -3.00
CA GLN A 53 -7.00 -9.17 -4.14
C GLN A 53 -6.38 -7.82 -3.85
N ILE A 54 -5.90 -7.17 -4.89
CA ILE A 54 -5.41 -5.81 -4.79
C ILE A 54 -6.62 -4.90 -4.70
N VAL A 55 -6.67 -4.11 -3.65
CA VAL A 55 -7.78 -3.21 -3.41
C VAL A 55 -7.57 -1.91 -4.16
N THR A 56 -6.38 -1.39 -4.11
CA THR A 56 -6.11 -0.13 -4.78
C THR A 56 -4.61 0.01 -5.02
N ALA A 57 -4.24 0.83 -5.96
CA ALA A 57 -2.85 1.14 -6.25
C ALA A 57 -2.72 2.65 -6.27
N LEU A 58 -1.83 3.18 -5.44
CA LEU A 58 -1.62 4.60 -5.35
C LEU A 58 -0.19 4.93 -5.73
N GLY A 59 -0.01 5.97 -6.45
CA GLY A 59 1.30 6.38 -6.87
C GLY A 59 1.56 7.82 -6.56
N ALA A 60 2.80 8.13 -6.29
CA ALA A 60 3.16 9.50 -5.97
C ALA A 60 2.95 10.41 -7.14
N SER A 61 2.91 9.88 -8.32
CA SER A 61 2.79 10.73 -9.48
C SER A 61 1.50 10.62 -10.11
N THR A 62 0.47 10.53 -9.45
CA THR A 62 -0.75 10.36 -10.06
C THR A 62 -1.24 11.46 -10.67
N ALA A 63 -0.66 12.32 -10.87
CA ALA A 63 -1.15 13.35 -11.42
C ALA A 63 -1.78 13.17 -12.53
N VAL A 64 -2.39 13.53 -12.93
CA VAL A 64 -2.87 13.37 -14.01
C VAL A 64 -3.15 14.03 -14.58
#